data_5c439af07051b844e0f0ef5bea9e30fd
#
_entry.id   5c439af07051b844e0f0ef5bea9e30fd
#
_cell.length_a   1.000
_cell.length_b   1.000
_cell.length_c   1.000
_cell.angle_alpha   90.00
_cell.angle_beta   90.00
_cell.angle_gamma   90.00
#
_symmetry.space_group_name_H-M   'P 1'
#
loop_
_entity.id
_entity.type
_entity.pdbx_description
1 polymer ?
#
loop_
_entity_poly.entity_id
_entity_poly.type
_entity_poly.pdbx_seq_one_letter_code
_entity_poly.pdbx_strand_id
1 'polypeptide(L)'
;MKKFMSFILLAIMFMTSCGITESSENDDKKAVTSAFNDYINAARNEDTKKVNEYHLIWFNIWRTSQESYKYLTYKINEIEIERQKKKNGKEVKVAYVNVSLKYPDLNYTMSKFYKNKDFNSLVKGKSKLTQMEIIEKEVSSFLKSELKKNDIKYIEKEMTVKFEYFYPLKKWKIPYDENIEFINILSLDSYKIKGMDKTIGEIVRTPENDDDRKLLISEKEEKIKNKTAKIDDYKLLLILYSPVKNPDNINFKRISQKLIENFPDYPEGYRIMTDFIYHNYPDNYSEILNYAQKGIKAYKNVDTKKYPEFVYENSRNHPMNELFTIMIDVYLKKGEKEKALDVFNKNKKIIKYWMPPANYAQLVKRLGVKW
;
A
#
# COMPACT_ATOMS: atom_id res chain seq x y z
N MET A 1 -3.81 41.08 -47.79
CA MET A 1 -2.74 40.07 -47.57
C MET A 1 -2.22 39.99 -46.12
N LYS A 2 -1.97 41.09 -45.40
CA LYS A 2 -1.44 41.05 -44.03
C LYS A 2 -2.38 40.38 -42.99
N LYS A 3 -3.70 40.45 -43.12
CA LYS A 3 -4.65 39.79 -42.17
C LYS A 3 -4.77 38.28 -42.39
N PHE A 4 -4.47 37.77 -43.59
CA PHE A 4 -4.53 36.32 -43.86
C PHE A 4 -3.29 35.59 -43.36
N MET A 5 -2.12 36.24 -43.36
CA MET A 5 -0.89 35.67 -42.79
C MET A 5 -0.94 35.56 -41.26
N SER A 6 -1.62 36.48 -40.55
CA SER A 6 -1.79 36.40 -39.10
C SER A 6 -2.65 35.20 -38.66
N PHE A 7 -3.65 34.82 -39.47
CA PHE A 7 -4.52 33.69 -39.17
C PHE A 7 -3.80 32.35 -39.37
N ILE A 8 -2.93 32.25 -40.37
CA ILE A 8 -2.13 31.06 -40.65
C ILE A 8 -1.06 30.89 -39.57
N LEU A 9 -0.42 31.97 -39.10
CA LEU A 9 0.54 31.89 -37.99
C LEU A 9 -0.12 31.50 -36.66
N LEU A 10 -1.36 31.98 -36.37
CA LEU A 10 -2.11 31.56 -35.18
C LEU A 10 -2.54 30.10 -35.26
N ALA A 11 -2.96 29.60 -36.43
CA ALA A 11 -3.32 28.21 -36.65
C ALA A 11 -2.10 27.27 -36.50
N ILE A 12 -0.92 27.69 -36.94
CA ILE A 12 0.33 26.94 -36.76
C ILE A 12 0.75 26.93 -35.28
N MET A 13 0.59 28.04 -34.53
CA MET A 13 0.85 28.07 -33.09
C MET A 13 -0.13 27.20 -32.28
N PHE A 14 -1.39 27.07 -32.72
CA PHE A 14 -2.34 26.16 -32.05
C PHE A 14 -2.09 24.69 -32.38
N MET A 15 -1.51 24.37 -33.53
CA MET A 15 -1.14 22.98 -33.85
C MET A 15 0.17 22.52 -33.19
N THR A 16 1.04 23.47 -32.80
CA THR A 16 2.29 23.12 -32.07
C THR A 16 2.13 23.06 -30.55
N SER A 17 0.99 23.48 -29.98
CA SER A 17 0.76 23.44 -28.52
C SER A 17 0.03 22.20 -28.03
N CYS A 18 -0.39 21.28 -28.90
CA CYS A 18 -0.92 19.97 -28.58
C CYS A 18 -0.02 18.80 -29.02
N GLY A 19 1.27 19.03 -29.10
CA GLY A 19 2.27 17.99 -29.31
C GLY A 19 2.57 17.25 -28.03
N ILE A 20 1.61 16.44 -27.54
CA ILE A 20 2.00 15.20 -26.86
C ILE A 20 2.67 14.41 -27.98
N THR A 21 4.01 14.45 -28.04
CA THR A 21 4.79 13.56 -28.89
C THR A 21 4.39 12.15 -28.49
N GLU A 22 3.52 11.52 -29.29
CA GLU A 22 3.19 10.13 -29.12
C GLU A 22 4.50 9.36 -29.26
N SER A 23 4.89 8.65 -28.19
CA SER A 23 5.99 7.72 -28.27
C SER A 23 5.71 6.73 -29.39
N SER A 24 6.71 6.42 -30.20
CA SER A 24 6.54 5.40 -31.23
C SER A 24 6.21 4.06 -30.55
N GLU A 25 5.51 3.17 -31.25
CA GLU A 25 5.23 1.82 -30.73
C GLU A 25 6.50 1.10 -30.28
N ASN A 26 7.61 1.35 -30.97
CA ASN A 26 8.91 0.79 -30.64
C ASN A 26 9.47 1.34 -29.32
N ASP A 27 9.23 2.63 -29.02
CA ASP A 27 9.64 3.22 -27.75
C ASP A 27 8.77 2.72 -26.60
N ASP A 28 7.48 2.50 -26.83
CA ASP A 28 6.59 1.88 -25.86
C ASP A 28 7.02 0.44 -25.57
N LYS A 29 7.36 -0.38 -26.58
CA LYS A 29 7.89 -1.74 -26.40
C LYS A 29 9.17 -1.78 -25.57
N LYS A 30 10.13 -0.88 -25.85
CA LYS A 30 11.35 -0.72 -25.06
C LYS A 30 11.03 -0.34 -23.61
N ALA A 31 10.11 0.60 -23.39
CA ALA A 31 9.73 1.04 -22.06
C ALA A 31 9.04 -0.07 -21.25
N VAL A 32 8.18 -0.88 -21.90
CA VAL A 32 7.54 -2.05 -21.28
C VAL A 32 8.57 -3.12 -20.94
N THR A 33 9.51 -3.41 -21.87
CA THR A 33 10.62 -4.34 -21.64
C THR A 33 11.44 -3.91 -20.41
N SER A 34 11.80 -2.63 -20.33
CA SER A 34 12.50 -2.07 -19.17
C SER A 34 11.68 -2.22 -17.88
N ALA A 35 10.39 -1.90 -17.93
CA ALA A 35 9.50 -2.02 -16.77
C ALA A 35 9.40 -3.46 -16.27
N PHE A 36 9.28 -4.45 -17.17
CA PHE A 36 9.24 -5.86 -16.83
C PHE A 36 10.56 -6.32 -16.18
N ASN A 37 11.69 -5.98 -16.81
CA ASN A 37 13.02 -6.33 -16.31
C ASN A 37 13.29 -5.72 -14.93
N ASP A 38 12.93 -4.44 -14.75
CA ASP A 38 13.08 -3.73 -13.48
C ASP A 38 12.21 -4.32 -12.39
N TYR A 39 10.96 -4.72 -12.71
CA TYR A 39 10.06 -5.40 -11.78
C TYR A 39 10.66 -6.72 -11.27
N ILE A 40 11.09 -7.60 -12.20
CA ILE A 40 11.71 -8.89 -11.84
C ILE A 40 13.00 -8.69 -11.05
N ASN A 41 13.84 -7.73 -11.45
CA ASN A 41 15.09 -7.45 -10.74
C ASN A 41 14.82 -6.89 -9.32
N ALA A 42 13.82 -6.03 -9.16
CA ALA A 42 13.41 -5.54 -7.85
C ALA A 42 12.92 -6.68 -6.96
N ALA A 43 12.13 -7.61 -7.50
CA ALA A 43 11.66 -8.78 -6.78
C ALA A 43 12.83 -9.71 -6.36
N ARG A 44 13.80 -9.96 -7.25
CA ARG A 44 15.01 -10.73 -6.95
C ARG A 44 15.88 -10.13 -5.84
N ASN A 45 15.93 -8.81 -5.77
CA ASN A 45 16.72 -8.06 -4.79
C ASN A 45 15.95 -7.75 -3.50
N GLU A 46 14.75 -8.32 -3.34
CA GLU A 46 13.88 -8.06 -2.18
C GLU A 46 13.52 -6.57 -2.00
N ASP A 47 13.60 -5.78 -3.08
CA ASP A 47 13.23 -4.37 -3.08
C ASP A 47 11.70 -4.20 -3.20
N THR A 48 11.02 -4.48 -2.10
CA THR A 48 9.55 -4.38 -1.99
C THR A 48 9.03 -3.00 -2.39
N LYS A 49 9.81 -1.94 -2.12
CA LYS A 49 9.46 -0.57 -2.51
C LYS A 49 9.39 -0.44 -4.02
N LYS A 50 10.44 -0.89 -4.71
CA LYS A 50 10.52 -0.80 -6.18
C LYS A 50 9.49 -1.71 -6.85
N VAL A 51 9.23 -2.90 -6.30
CA VAL A 51 8.14 -3.78 -6.78
C VAL A 51 6.80 -3.07 -6.69
N ASN A 52 6.48 -2.44 -5.56
CA ASN A 52 5.23 -1.70 -5.38
C ASN A 52 5.11 -0.47 -6.28
N GLU A 53 6.22 0.07 -6.82
CA GLU A 53 6.16 1.12 -7.84
C GLU A 53 5.46 0.67 -9.12
N TYR A 54 5.43 -0.62 -9.41
CA TYR A 54 4.77 -1.20 -10.60
C TYR A 54 3.31 -1.58 -10.37
N HIS A 55 2.82 -1.58 -9.13
CA HIS A 55 1.42 -1.85 -8.82
C HIS A 55 0.63 -0.56 -8.59
N LEU A 56 -0.68 -0.60 -8.89
CA LEU A 56 -1.61 0.51 -8.60
C LEU A 56 -2.07 0.49 -7.14
N ILE A 57 -1.95 -0.66 -6.48
CA ILE A 57 -2.33 -0.90 -5.09
C ILE A 57 -1.09 -1.40 -4.35
N TRP A 58 -0.90 -0.95 -3.10
CA TRP A 58 0.20 -1.41 -2.26
C TRP A 58 0.10 -2.90 -2.02
N PHE A 59 1.15 -3.62 -2.37
CA PHE A 59 1.25 -5.06 -2.23
C PHE A 59 2.24 -5.41 -1.12
N ASN A 60 1.78 -6.15 -0.11
CA ASN A 60 2.67 -6.86 0.80
C ASN A 60 3.07 -8.18 0.13
N ILE A 61 4.19 -8.18 -0.60
CA ILE A 61 4.79 -9.42 -1.07
C ILE A 61 5.31 -10.14 0.17
N TRP A 62 4.77 -11.31 0.46
CA TRP A 62 5.18 -12.13 1.60
C TRP A 62 6.67 -12.44 1.51
N ARG A 63 7.42 -12.20 2.60
CA ARG A 63 8.88 -12.35 2.65
C ARG A 63 9.36 -13.73 2.20
N THR A 64 8.53 -14.76 2.37
CA THR A 64 8.83 -16.14 2.00
C THR A 64 8.94 -16.41 0.52
N SER A 65 8.24 -15.64 -0.32
CA SER A 65 8.27 -15.80 -1.78
C SER A 65 9.50 -15.18 -2.42
N GLN A 66 10.13 -14.20 -1.76
CA GLN A 66 11.24 -13.43 -2.33
C GLN A 66 12.47 -14.29 -2.66
N GLU A 67 12.77 -15.32 -1.85
CA GLU A 67 13.88 -16.25 -2.15
C GLU A 67 13.69 -16.98 -3.49
N SER A 68 12.46 -17.34 -3.87
CA SER A 68 12.20 -18.05 -5.11
C SER A 68 12.45 -17.20 -6.36
N TYR A 69 12.30 -15.87 -6.27
CA TYR A 69 12.58 -14.96 -7.38
C TYR A 69 14.05 -14.99 -7.82
N LYS A 70 14.99 -15.27 -6.92
CA LYS A 70 16.40 -15.37 -7.24
C LYS A 70 16.69 -16.48 -8.25
N TYR A 71 15.82 -17.49 -8.29
CA TYR A 71 15.91 -18.66 -9.15
C TYR A 71 14.95 -18.61 -10.35
N LEU A 72 14.16 -17.54 -10.46
CA LEU A 72 13.29 -17.32 -11.61
C LEU A 72 14.14 -16.86 -12.80
N THR A 73 14.01 -17.54 -13.93
CA THR A 73 14.51 -17.09 -15.22
C THR A 73 13.35 -16.85 -16.18
N TYR A 74 13.54 -15.97 -17.15
CA TYR A 74 12.48 -15.64 -18.11
C TYR A 74 13.05 -15.23 -19.45
N LYS A 75 12.21 -15.35 -20.46
CA LYS A 75 12.44 -14.82 -21.80
C LYS A 75 11.17 -14.10 -22.24
N ILE A 76 11.29 -12.87 -22.68
CA ILE A 76 10.20 -12.14 -23.34
C ILE A 76 10.15 -12.65 -24.78
N ASN A 77 9.02 -13.23 -25.16
CA ASN A 77 8.80 -13.76 -26.50
C ASN A 77 8.25 -12.69 -27.44
N GLU A 78 7.25 -11.93 -26.97
CA GLU A 78 6.54 -10.93 -27.75
C GLU A 78 5.97 -9.83 -26.85
N ILE A 79 5.80 -8.62 -27.42
CA ILE A 79 5.10 -7.51 -26.80
C ILE A 79 4.13 -6.91 -27.81
N GLU A 80 2.86 -6.96 -27.48
CA GLU A 80 1.78 -6.30 -28.21
C GLU A 80 1.32 -5.06 -27.48
N ILE A 81 1.09 -3.96 -28.18
CA ILE A 81 0.63 -2.69 -27.58
C ILE A 81 -0.68 -2.27 -28.24
N GLU A 82 -1.67 -2.02 -27.40
CA GLU A 82 -3.01 -1.63 -27.82
C GLU A 82 -3.48 -0.35 -27.12
N ARG A 83 -4.45 0.32 -27.73
CA ARG A 83 -5.23 1.37 -27.09
C ARG A 83 -6.61 0.84 -26.77
N GLN A 84 -7.00 0.88 -25.52
CA GLN A 84 -8.29 0.39 -25.06
C GLN A 84 -9.12 1.52 -24.45
N LYS A 85 -10.43 1.53 -24.72
CA LYS A 85 -11.39 2.43 -24.05
C LYS A 85 -11.90 1.75 -22.77
N LYS A 86 -11.67 2.38 -21.61
CA LYS A 86 -12.29 1.96 -20.34
C LYS A 86 -13.79 2.30 -20.33
N LYS A 87 -14.55 1.68 -19.42
CA LYS A 87 -16.00 1.91 -19.24
C LYS A 87 -16.37 3.40 -19.05
N ASN A 88 -15.44 4.21 -18.56
CA ASN A 88 -15.61 5.66 -18.38
C ASN A 88 -15.23 6.50 -19.63
N GLY A 89 -15.02 5.87 -20.76
CA GLY A 89 -14.66 6.51 -22.05
C GLY A 89 -13.21 6.95 -22.18
N LYS A 90 -12.37 6.81 -21.13
CA LYS A 90 -10.94 7.18 -21.20
C LYS A 90 -10.16 6.13 -21.98
N GLU A 91 -9.31 6.60 -22.90
CA GLU A 91 -8.31 5.72 -23.54
C GLU A 91 -7.14 5.46 -22.62
N VAL A 92 -6.68 4.22 -22.62
CA VAL A 92 -5.46 3.78 -21.95
C VAL A 92 -4.61 2.97 -22.93
N LYS A 93 -3.29 3.14 -22.88
CA LYS A 93 -2.36 2.24 -23.56
C LYS A 93 -2.21 0.98 -22.69
N VAL A 94 -2.30 -0.16 -23.33
CA VAL A 94 -2.13 -1.49 -22.71
C VAL A 94 -1.05 -2.24 -23.47
N ALA A 95 -0.18 -2.93 -22.75
CA ALA A 95 0.79 -3.84 -23.33
C ALA A 95 0.54 -5.26 -22.81
N TYR A 96 0.56 -6.22 -23.72
CA TYR A 96 0.55 -7.65 -23.44
C TYR A 96 1.94 -8.21 -23.68
N VAL A 97 2.60 -8.66 -22.61
CA VAL A 97 3.96 -9.20 -22.64
C VAL A 97 3.87 -10.72 -22.53
N ASN A 98 4.07 -11.41 -23.64
CA ASN A 98 4.17 -12.87 -23.66
C ASN A 98 5.56 -13.28 -23.16
N VAL A 99 5.62 -14.09 -22.10
CA VAL A 99 6.85 -14.52 -21.47
C VAL A 99 6.88 -16.03 -21.24
N SER A 100 8.04 -16.63 -21.48
CA SER A 100 8.36 -17.97 -20.99
C SER A 100 9.08 -17.81 -19.65
N LEU A 101 8.50 -18.38 -18.59
CA LEU A 101 9.04 -18.37 -17.24
C LEU A 101 9.55 -19.75 -16.87
N LYS A 102 10.69 -19.77 -16.14
CA LYS A 102 11.20 -20.97 -15.48
C LYS A 102 11.45 -20.62 -14.00
N TYR A 103 10.77 -21.31 -13.10
CA TYR A 103 10.80 -21.02 -11.67
C TYR A 103 10.77 -22.30 -10.84
N PRO A 104 11.27 -22.29 -9.58
CA PRO A 104 11.26 -23.46 -8.73
C PRO A 104 9.85 -24.01 -8.48
N ASP A 105 9.69 -25.32 -8.55
CA ASP A 105 8.47 -26.02 -8.11
C ASP A 105 8.37 -25.95 -6.58
N LEU A 106 7.74 -24.89 -6.11
CA LEU A 106 7.57 -24.67 -4.67
C LEU A 106 6.63 -25.72 -4.05
N ASN A 107 5.67 -26.28 -4.79
CA ASN A 107 4.81 -27.37 -4.30
C ASN A 107 5.65 -28.59 -3.94
N TYR A 108 6.54 -28.98 -4.82
CA TYR A 108 7.47 -30.07 -4.57
C TYR A 108 8.39 -29.76 -3.39
N THR A 109 8.96 -28.56 -3.37
CA THR A 109 9.86 -28.13 -2.30
C THR A 109 9.15 -28.11 -0.95
N MET A 110 7.94 -27.54 -0.88
CA MET A 110 7.15 -27.51 0.36
C MET A 110 6.68 -28.88 0.80
N SER A 111 6.46 -29.84 -0.11
CA SER A 111 6.15 -31.23 0.28
C SER A 111 7.24 -31.88 1.11
N LYS A 112 8.52 -31.56 0.85
CA LYS A 112 9.67 -32.00 1.67
C LYS A 112 9.63 -31.38 3.07
N PHE A 113 9.25 -30.09 3.15
CA PHE A 113 9.15 -29.36 4.40
C PHE A 113 8.14 -29.98 5.36
N TYR A 114 6.92 -30.27 4.86
CA TYR A 114 5.85 -30.86 5.69
C TYR A 114 6.13 -32.29 6.16
N LYS A 115 6.99 -33.02 5.46
CA LYS A 115 7.36 -34.37 5.88
C LYS A 115 8.35 -34.38 7.04
N ASN A 116 9.12 -33.31 7.23
CA ASN A 116 10.29 -33.30 8.09
C ASN A 116 10.13 -32.49 9.39
N LYS A 117 8.99 -31.79 9.61
CA LYS A 117 8.81 -30.95 10.80
C LYS A 117 7.49 -31.22 11.53
N ASP A 118 7.57 -31.35 12.83
CA ASP A 118 6.42 -31.32 13.72
C ASP A 118 6.04 -29.87 14.06
N PHE A 119 5.12 -29.32 13.26
CA PHE A 119 4.59 -27.97 13.46
C PHE A 119 3.79 -27.81 14.73
N ASN A 120 3.11 -28.87 15.18
CA ASN A 120 2.24 -28.80 16.35
C ASN A 120 3.04 -28.45 17.60
N SER A 121 4.25 -28.99 17.74
CA SER A 121 5.12 -28.65 18.87
C SER A 121 5.64 -27.22 18.83
N LEU A 122 5.94 -26.69 17.63
CA LEU A 122 6.47 -25.33 17.45
C LEU A 122 5.46 -24.23 17.75
N VAL A 123 4.18 -24.49 17.51
CA VAL A 123 3.11 -23.48 17.58
C VAL A 123 2.16 -23.69 18.75
N LYS A 124 2.37 -24.72 19.57
CA LYS A 124 1.51 -25.05 20.72
C LYS A 124 1.39 -23.86 21.68
N GLY A 125 0.17 -23.49 22.03
CA GLY A 125 -0.11 -22.39 22.96
C GLY A 125 0.15 -20.99 22.42
N LYS A 126 0.27 -20.83 21.09
CA LYS A 126 0.41 -19.54 20.43
C LYS A 126 -0.87 -19.16 19.69
N SER A 127 -1.15 -17.84 19.58
CA SER A 127 -2.24 -17.32 18.75
C SER A 127 -2.03 -17.69 17.28
N LYS A 128 -3.11 -17.77 16.51
CA LYS A 128 -3.04 -18.10 15.07
C LYS A 128 -2.08 -17.22 14.31
N LEU A 129 -2.07 -15.92 14.57
CA LEU A 129 -1.14 -15.00 13.91
C LEU A 129 0.32 -15.26 14.28
N THR A 130 0.61 -15.50 15.55
CA THR A 130 1.96 -15.86 16.02
C THR A 130 2.40 -17.22 15.46
N GLN A 131 1.47 -18.19 15.34
CA GLN A 131 1.72 -19.43 14.62
C GLN A 131 2.13 -19.16 13.16
N MET A 132 1.41 -18.27 12.46
CA MET A 132 1.75 -17.88 11.09
C MET A 132 3.14 -17.24 11.00
N GLU A 133 3.47 -16.29 11.89
CA GLU A 133 4.80 -15.66 11.95
C GLU A 133 5.94 -16.68 12.13
N ILE A 134 5.74 -17.67 13.02
CA ILE A 134 6.70 -18.76 13.28
C ILE A 134 6.86 -19.63 12.03
N ILE A 135 5.75 -20.09 11.46
CA ILE A 135 5.76 -20.97 10.28
C ILE A 135 6.38 -20.24 9.09
N GLU A 136 6.04 -18.97 8.87
CA GLU A 136 6.62 -18.15 7.81
C GLU A 136 8.15 -18.07 7.93
N LYS A 137 8.66 -17.82 9.13
CA LYS A 137 10.10 -17.80 9.40
C LYS A 137 10.76 -19.15 9.12
N GLU A 138 10.14 -20.24 9.54
CA GLU A 138 10.65 -21.59 9.31
C GLU A 138 10.61 -21.98 7.82
N VAL A 139 9.52 -21.64 7.12
CA VAL A 139 9.38 -21.84 5.67
C VAL A 139 10.45 -21.03 4.92
N SER A 140 10.64 -19.77 5.28
CA SER A 140 11.66 -18.92 4.67
C SER A 140 13.07 -19.48 4.84
N SER A 141 13.39 -19.93 6.05
CA SER A 141 14.68 -20.56 6.36
C SER A 141 14.88 -21.86 5.58
N PHE A 142 13.85 -22.70 5.51
CA PHE A 142 13.88 -23.94 4.74
C PHE A 142 14.05 -23.68 3.26
N LEU A 143 13.26 -22.79 2.65
CA LEU A 143 13.40 -22.43 1.25
C LEU A 143 14.78 -21.91 0.91
N LYS A 144 15.36 -21.03 1.76
CA LYS A 144 16.74 -20.55 1.60
C LYS A 144 17.75 -21.69 1.53
N SER A 145 17.56 -22.75 2.30
CA SER A 145 18.45 -23.90 2.31
C SER A 145 18.20 -24.86 1.15
N GLU A 146 16.94 -25.15 0.81
CA GLU A 146 16.58 -26.08 -0.26
C GLU A 146 16.87 -25.53 -1.66
N LEU A 147 16.56 -24.25 -1.88
CA LEU A 147 16.77 -23.60 -3.19
C LEU A 147 18.26 -23.40 -3.54
N LYS A 148 19.18 -23.61 -2.58
CA LYS A 148 20.61 -23.64 -2.84
C LYS A 148 21.14 -25.00 -3.29
N LYS A 149 20.32 -26.05 -3.18
CA LYS A 149 20.73 -27.41 -3.59
C LYS A 149 20.66 -27.57 -5.10
N ASN A 150 21.46 -28.47 -5.65
CA ASN A 150 21.52 -28.70 -7.10
C ASN A 150 20.36 -29.54 -7.65
N ASP A 151 19.47 -30.05 -6.79
CA ASP A 151 18.34 -30.92 -7.14
C ASP A 151 16.97 -30.21 -7.17
N ILE A 152 16.97 -28.90 -7.45
CA ILE A 152 15.74 -28.11 -7.53
C ILE A 152 14.92 -28.57 -8.74
N LYS A 153 13.66 -28.91 -8.50
CA LYS A 153 12.67 -29.04 -9.56
C LYS A 153 12.20 -27.68 -10.04
N TYR A 154 12.11 -27.53 -11.38
CA TYR A 154 11.60 -26.31 -12.02
C TYR A 154 10.31 -26.59 -12.76
N ILE A 155 9.45 -25.58 -12.81
CA ILE A 155 8.29 -25.48 -13.68
C ILE A 155 8.65 -24.49 -14.80
N GLU A 156 8.33 -24.87 -16.03
CA GLU A 156 8.40 -23.98 -17.20
C GLU A 156 6.98 -23.67 -17.66
N LYS A 157 6.69 -22.39 -17.84
CA LYS A 157 5.35 -21.93 -18.20
C LYS A 157 5.40 -20.70 -19.10
N GLU A 158 4.57 -20.73 -20.14
CA GLU A 158 4.29 -19.53 -20.94
C GLU A 158 3.06 -18.83 -20.40
N MET A 159 3.11 -17.50 -20.37
CA MET A 159 2.00 -16.68 -19.94
C MET A 159 2.08 -15.26 -20.48
N THR A 160 0.96 -14.55 -20.46
CA THR A 160 0.87 -13.15 -20.83
C THR A 160 0.73 -12.29 -19.59
N VAL A 161 1.61 -11.30 -19.45
CA VAL A 161 1.56 -10.28 -18.39
C VAL A 161 1.06 -8.99 -18.98
N LYS A 162 -0.03 -8.47 -18.44
CA LYS A 162 -0.62 -7.21 -18.88
C LYS A 162 0.00 -6.02 -18.15
N PHE A 163 0.34 -4.97 -18.90
CA PHE A 163 0.74 -3.66 -18.38
C PHE A 163 -0.27 -2.60 -18.82
N GLU A 164 -0.54 -1.62 -17.97
CA GLU A 164 -1.28 -0.42 -18.31
C GLU A 164 -0.39 0.82 -18.16
N TYR A 165 -0.44 1.74 -19.13
CA TYR A 165 0.26 3.00 -19.03
C TYR A 165 -0.50 3.97 -18.14
N PHE A 166 0.11 4.36 -17.02
CA PHE A 166 -0.48 5.28 -16.07
C PHE A 166 0.00 6.72 -16.36
N TYR A 167 -0.81 7.45 -17.11
CA TYR A 167 -0.48 8.79 -17.59
C TYR A 167 -0.02 9.79 -16.51
N PRO A 168 -0.62 9.84 -15.29
CA PRO A 168 -0.20 10.79 -14.26
C PRO A 168 1.25 10.63 -13.83
N LEU A 169 1.78 9.39 -13.85
CA LEU A 169 3.16 9.09 -13.49
C LEU A 169 4.05 8.84 -14.70
N LYS A 170 3.50 8.82 -15.92
CA LYS A 170 4.19 8.44 -17.16
C LYS A 170 4.95 7.12 -17.05
N LYS A 171 4.32 6.11 -16.40
CA LYS A 171 4.92 4.80 -16.15
C LYS A 171 3.98 3.67 -16.52
N TRP A 172 4.54 2.57 -16.98
CA TRP A 172 3.85 1.30 -17.14
C TRP A 172 3.63 0.64 -15.78
N LYS A 173 2.41 0.12 -15.55
CA LYS A 173 1.98 -0.50 -14.28
C LYS A 173 1.42 -1.89 -14.56
N ILE A 174 1.51 -2.79 -13.58
CA ILE A 174 0.96 -4.13 -13.61
C ILE A 174 -0.37 -4.11 -12.83
N PRO A 175 -1.54 -4.17 -13.51
CA PRO A 175 -2.84 -4.29 -12.84
C PRO A 175 -2.92 -5.63 -12.10
N TYR A 176 -3.33 -5.60 -10.83
CA TYR A 176 -3.38 -6.79 -9.98
C TYR A 176 -4.40 -7.82 -10.49
N ASP A 177 -5.65 -7.38 -10.66
CA ASP A 177 -6.77 -8.27 -10.97
C ASP A 177 -6.60 -9.05 -12.29
N GLU A 178 -5.84 -8.47 -13.21
CA GLU A 178 -5.60 -9.05 -14.54
C GLU A 178 -4.30 -9.87 -14.62
N ASN A 179 -3.49 -9.86 -13.56
CA ASN A 179 -2.21 -10.59 -13.48
C ASN A 179 -2.14 -11.51 -12.26
N ILE A 180 -3.27 -11.90 -11.69
CA ILE A 180 -3.34 -12.74 -10.48
C ILE A 180 -2.48 -14.01 -10.62
N GLU A 181 -2.52 -14.64 -11.78
CA GLU A 181 -1.73 -15.85 -12.02
C GLU A 181 -0.23 -15.59 -12.00
N PHE A 182 0.23 -14.52 -12.67
CA PHE A 182 1.65 -14.11 -12.67
C PHE A 182 2.12 -13.74 -11.26
N ILE A 183 1.30 -12.98 -10.56
CA ILE A 183 1.61 -12.54 -9.18
C ILE A 183 1.64 -13.75 -8.24
N ASN A 184 0.71 -14.70 -8.38
CA ASN A 184 0.63 -15.91 -7.55
C ASN A 184 1.76 -16.91 -7.82
N ILE A 185 2.27 -17.01 -9.05
CA ILE A 185 3.48 -17.80 -9.34
C ILE A 185 4.64 -17.35 -8.47
N LEU A 186 4.69 -16.07 -8.21
CA LEU A 186 5.75 -15.37 -7.51
C LEU A 186 5.40 -15.13 -6.03
N SER A 187 4.20 -15.50 -5.56
CA SER A 187 3.80 -15.42 -4.16
C SER A 187 3.46 -16.80 -3.59
N LEU A 188 3.77 -17.01 -2.31
CA LEU A 188 3.36 -18.22 -1.60
C LEU A 188 1.87 -18.22 -1.19
N ASP A 189 1.11 -17.19 -1.56
CA ASP A 189 -0.33 -17.09 -1.25
C ASP A 189 -1.17 -18.23 -1.85
N SER A 190 -0.67 -18.88 -2.91
CA SER A 190 -1.29 -20.08 -3.48
C SER A 190 -1.09 -21.34 -2.62
N TYR A 191 -0.17 -21.28 -1.65
CA TYR A 191 0.09 -22.40 -0.73
C TYR A 191 -0.80 -22.25 0.49
N LYS A 192 -1.93 -22.96 0.50
CA LYS A 192 -2.68 -23.20 1.74
C LYS A 192 -1.79 -24.02 2.68
N ILE A 193 -1.09 -23.32 3.56
CA ILE A 193 -0.35 -23.98 4.65
C ILE A 193 -1.39 -24.70 5.48
N LYS A 194 -1.31 -26.05 5.51
CA LYS A 194 -2.28 -26.91 6.21
C LYS A 194 -2.42 -26.46 7.66
N GLY A 195 -3.60 -26.03 8.07
CA GLY A 195 -3.89 -25.49 9.40
C GLY A 195 -3.90 -23.96 9.53
N MET A 196 -3.66 -23.21 8.44
CA MET A 196 -3.80 -21.75 8.40
C MET A 196 -5.06 -21.35 7.62
N ASP A 197 -6.21 -21.67 8.19
CA ASP A 197 -7.48 -21.43 7.51
C ASP A 197 -8.00 -20.00 7.66
N LYS A 198 -7.37 -19.17 8.52
CA LYS A 198 -7.81 -17.80 8.79
C LYS A 198 -6.77 -16.77 8.32
N THR A 199 -7.21 -15.82 7.50
CA THR A 199 -6.43 -14.62 7.18
C THR A 199 -6.40 -13.64 8.36
N ILE A 200 -5.45 -12.69 8.37
CA ILE A 200 -5.42 -11.61 9.38
C ILE A 200 -6.77 -10.89 9.45
N GLY A 201 -7.43 -10.67 8.30
CA GLY A 201 -8.75 -10.05 8.26
C GLY A 201 -9.84 -10.87 8.93
N GLU A 202 -9.75 -12.19 8.89
CA GLU A 202 -10.68 -13.10 9.59
C GLU A 202 -10.42 -13.10 11.09
N ILE A 203 -9.15 -13.12 11.52
CA ILE A 203 -8.78 -13.03 12.95
C ILE A 203 -9.27 -11.73 13.57
N VAL A 204 -9.10 -10.62 12.86
CA VAL A 204 -9.55 -9.29 13.31
C VAL A 204 -11.09 -9.20 13.45
N ARG A 205 -11.83 -9.94 12.61
CA ARG A 205 -13.31 -9.98 12.64
C ARG A 205 -13.88 -11.00 13.62
N THR A 206 -13.03 -11.81 14.28
CA THR A 206 -13.51 -12.76 15.28
C THR A 206 -14.16 -12.04 16.46
N PRO A 207 -15.15 -12.67 17.14
CA PRO A 207 -15.78 -12.11 18.32
C PRO A 207 -14.76 -11.78 19.43
N GLU A 208 -15.06 -10.77 20.26
CA GLU A 208 -14.18 -10.35 21.36
C GLU A 208 -13.88 -11.45 22.39
N ASN A 209 -14.78 -12.42 22.53
CA ASN A 209 -14.64 -13.58 23.41
C ASN A 209 -13.90 -14.75 22.79
N ASP A 210 -13.40 -14.61 21.55
CA ASP A 210 -12.58 -15.63 20.89
C ASP A 210 -11.24 -15.74 21.61
N ASP A 211 -10.88 -16.96 22.03
CA ASP A 211 -9.67 -17.20 22.83
C ASP A 211 -8.40 -16.91 22.04
N ASP A 212 -8.42 -17.10 20.72
CA ASP A 212 -7.28 -16.78 19.84
C ASP A 212 -7.03 -15.27 19.80
N ARG A 213 -8.12 -14.45 19.74
CA ARG A 213 -8.02 -12.99 19.82
C ARG A 213 -7.46 -12.52 21.14
N LYS A 214 -7.93 -13.08 22.28
CA LYS A 214 -7.42 -12.74 23.61
C LYS A 214 -5.93 -13.10 23.74
N LEU A 215 -5.56 -14.26 23.24
CA LEU A 215 -4.16 -14.71 23.25
C LEU A 215 -3.29 -13.79 22.41
N LEU A 216 -3.75 -13.39 21.21
CA LEU A 216 -3.03 -12.45 20.34
C LEU A 216 -2.84 -11.08 21.01
N ILE A 217 -3.89 -10.54 21.63
CA ILE A 217 -3.79 -9.28 22.41
C ILE A 217 -2.73 -9.43 23.51
N SER A 218 -2.79 -10.51 24.28
CA SER A 218 -1.83 -10.77 25.38
C SER A 218 -0.39 -10.85 24.88
N GLU A 219 -0.14 -11.55 23.77
CA GLU A 219 1.19 -11.68 23.17
C GLU A 219 1.75 -10.31 22.70
N LYS A 220 0.91 -9.48 22.07
CA LYS A 220 1.35 -8.15 21.59
C LYS A 220 1.53 -7.15 22.73
N GLU A 221 0.68 -7.19 23.77
CA GLU A 221 0.86 -6.40 24.99
C GLU A 221 2.15 -6.76 25.73
N GLU A 222 2.48 -8.04 25.79
CA GLU A 222 3.75 -8.50 26.38
C GLU A 222 4.95 -7.94 25.62
N LYS A 223 4.92 -7.91 24.30
CA LYS A 223 5.98 -7.26 23.50
C LYS A 223 6.13 -5.78 23.85
N ILE A 224 5.03 -5.05 24.05
CA ILE A 224 5.07 -3.64 24.48
C ILE A 224 5.69 -3.51 25.86
N LYS A 225 5.27 -4.36 26.81
CA LYS A 225 5.82 -4.40 28.18
C LYS A 225 7.32 -4.65 28.18
N ASN A 226 7.78 -5.57 27.34
CA ASN A 226 9.19 -5.96 27.21
C ASN A 226 10.00 -5.04 26.29
N LYS A 227 9.39 -3.93 25.75
CA LYS A 227 10.03 -2.99 24.84
C LYS A 227 10.58 -3.61 23.56
N THR A 228 9.99 -4.70 23.10
CA THR A 228 10.36 -5.42 21.87
C THR A 228 9.33 -5.24 20.76
N ALA A 229 8.24 -4.49 21.02
CA ALA A 229 7.18 -4.24 20.07
C ALA A 229 7.66 -3.34 18.93
N LYS A 230 7.25 -3.71 17.70
CA LYS A 230 7.42 -2.91 16.48
C LYS A 230 6.13 -2.14 16.17
N ILE A 231 6.19 -1.18 15.26
CA ILE A 231 5.02 -0.39 14.82
C ILE A 231 3.83 -1.28 14.44
N ASP A 232 4.09 -2.38 13.74
CA ASP A 232 3.03 -3.30 13.31
C ASP A 232 2.33 -4.00 14.48
N ASP A 233 3.03 -4.27 15.60
CA ASP A 233 2.40 -4.81 16.81
C ASP A 233 1.42 -3.79 17.41
N TYR A 234 1.75 -2.49 17.41
CA TYR A 234 0.84 -1.42 17.84
C TYR A 234 -0.35 -1.27 16.90
N LYS A 235 -0.12 -1.23 15.58
CA LYS A 235 -1.19 -1.16 14.58
C LYS A 235 -2.19 -2.29 14.75
N LEU A 236 -1.68 -3.51 14.94
CA LEU A 236 -2.53 -4.68 15.14
C LEU A 236 -3.37 -4.57 16.42
N LEU A 237 -2.77 -4.14 17.55
CA LEU A 237 -3.52 -3.91 18.80
C LEU A 237 -4.60 -2.84 18.62
N LEU A 238 -4.32 -1.75 17.89
CA LEU A 238 -5.32 -0.72 17.62
C LEU A 238 -6.51 -1.28 16.83
N ILE A 239 -6.27 -2.14 15.85
CA ILE A 239 -7.34 -2.84 15.14
C ILE A 239 -8.11 -3.77 16.07
N LEU A 240 -7.41 -4.50 16.94
CA LEU A 240 -8.02 -5.44 17.89
C LEU A 240 -8.84 -4.72 18.97
N TYR A 241 -8.47 -3.50 19.38
CA TYR A 241 -9.21 -2.68 20.34
C TYR A 241 -10.30 -1.80 19.71
N SER A 242 -10.44 -1.80 18.37
CA SER A 242 -11.45 -1.04 17.63
C SER A 242 -12.45 -1.92 16.88
N PRO A 243 -13.11 -2.90 17.50
CA PRO A 243 -14.13 -3.68 16.84
C PRO A 243 -15.38 -2.82 16.60
N VAL A 244 -16.07 -3.08 15.49
CA VAL A 244 -17.23 -2.30 15.03
C VAL A 244 -18.37 -2.29 16.07
N LYS A 245 -18.52 -3.31 16.91
CA LYS A 245 -19.64 -3.47 17.83
C LYS A 245 -19.37 -2.96 19.25
N ASN A 246 -18.16 -3.14 19.77
CA ASN A 246 -17.81 -2.74 21.15
C ASN A 246 -16.35 -2.28 21.19
N PRO A 247 -16.05 -1.03 20.82
CA PRO A 247 -14.68 -0.53 20.85
C PRO A 247 -14.18 -0.39 22.30
N ASP A 248 -13.00 -0.95 22.57
CA ASP A 248 -12.28 -0.71 23.83
C ASP A 248 -11.51 0.61 23.74
N ASN A 249 -12.26 1.71 23.87
CA ASN A 249 -11.74 3.07 23.74
C ASN A 249 -10.61 3.38 24.73
N ILE A 250 -10.60 2.75 25.90
CA ILE A 250 -9.58 2.96 26.93
C ILE A 250 -8.24 2.38 26.45
N ASN A 251 -8.24 1.12 26.03
CA ASN A 251 -7.05 0.48 25.52
C ASN A 251 -6.63 1.03 24.16
N PHE A 252 -7.57 1.38 23.29
CA PHE A 252 -7.26 2.05 22.02
C PHE A 252 -6.50 3.36 22.25
N LYS A 253 -6.99 4.25 23.13
CA LYS A 253 -6.32 5.52 23.49
C LYS A 253 -4.92 5.26 24.06
N ARG A 254 -4.81 4.32 25.01
CA ARG A 254 -3.57 3.93 25.65
C ARG A 254 -2.52 3.45 24.65
N ILE A 255 -2.91 2.58 23.71
CA ILE A 255 -1.99 2.02 22.71
C ILE A 255 -1.59 3.09 21.67
N SER A 256 -2.52 3.94 21.25
CA SER A 256 -2.21 5.08 20.37
C SER A 256 -1.18 6.02 21.00
N GLN A 257 -1.34 6.29 22.29
CA GLN A 257 -0.39 7.13 23.04
C GLN A 257 0.98 6.49 23.15
N LYS A 258 1.05 5.19 23.46
CA LYS A 258 2.32 4.45 23.49
C LYS A 258 2.99 4.36 22.11
N LEU A 259 2.23 4.27 21.03
CA LEU A 259 2.78 4.32 19.68
C LEU A 259 3.50 5.66 19.44
N ILE A 260 2.87 6.79 19.82
CA ILE A 260 3.48 8.13 19.70
C ILE A 260 4.72 8.27 20.59
N GLU A 261 4.67 7.78 21.82
CA GLU A 261 5.79 7.85 22.78
C GLU A 261 7.02 7.08 22.30
N ASN A 262 6.81 5.87 21.73
CA ASN A 262 7.92 5.02 21.30
C ASN A 262 8.40 5.33 19.88
N PHE A 263 7.54 5.92 19.02
CA PHE A 263 7.82 6.28 17.64
C PHE A 263 7.34 7.72 17.33
N PRO A 264 7.95 8.74 17.96
CA PRO A 264 7.47 10.13 17.84
C PRO A 264 7.64 10.73 16.46
N ASP A 265 8.45 10.13 15.60
CA ASP A 265 8.65 10.48 14.20
C ASP A 265 7.74 9.71 13.23
N TYR A 266 6.90 8.78 13.75
CA TYR A 266 5.95 8.02 12.95
C TYR A 266 4.60 8.77 12.83
N PRO A 267 4.26 9.33 11.66
CA PRO A 267 3.16 10.28 11.53
C PRO A 267 1.77 9.67 11.76
N GLU A 268 1.58 8.38 11.43
CA GLU A 268 0.29 7.69 11.59
C GLU A 268 -0.18 7.63 13.05
N GLY A 269 0.73 7.57 14.02
CA GLY A 269 0.37 7.61 15.44
C GLY A 269 -0.44 8.85 15.80
N TYR A 270 -0.03 10.01 15.30
CA TYR A 270 -0.72 11.28 15.52
C TYR A 270 -2.06 11.34 14.78
N ARG A 271 -2.13 10.83 13.54
CA ARG A 271 -3.37 10.80 12.77
C ARG A 271 -4.42 9.93 13.47
N ILE A 272 -4.05 8.72 13.88
CA ILE A 272 -4.93 7.80 14.60
C ILE A 272 -5.45 8.45 15.89
N MET A 273 -4.59 9.10 16.67
CA MET A 273 -5.00 9.77 17.90
C MET A 273 -5.91 10.97 17.61
N THR A 274 -5.63 11.76 16.57
CA THR A 274 -6.47 12.89 16.16
C THR A 274 -7.88 12.40 15.80
N ASP A 275 -7.97 11.39 14.95
CA ASP A 275 -9.23 10.81 14.49
C ASP A 275 -10.03 10.23 15.69
N PHE A 276 -9.35 9.49 16.55
CA PHE A 276 -9.96 8.92 17.75
C PHE A 276 -10.58 9.99 18.66
N ILE A 277 -9.82 11.06 18.97
CA ILE A 277 -10.31 12.13 19.86
C ILE A 277 -11.43 12.90 19.17
N TYR A 278 -11.31 13.19 17.88
CA TYR A 278 -12.32 13.91 17.12
C TYR A 278 -13.68 13.20 17.13
N HIS A 279 -13.70 11.88 17.04
CA HIS A 279 -14.93 11.09 17.02
C HIS A 279 -15.48 10.78 18.41
N ASN A 280 -14.63 10.54 19.40
CA ASN A 280 -15.07 10.10 20.74
C ASN A 280 -15.16 11.25 21.76
N TYR A 281 -14.44 12.33 21.54
CA TYR A 281 -14.37 13.50 22.44
C TYR A 281 -14.42 14.81 21.63
N PRO A 282 -15.52 15.05 20.86
CA PRO A 282 -15.58 16.09 19.82
C PRO A 282 -15.40 17.51 20.35
N ASP A 283 -15.61 17.75 21.66
CA ASP A 283 -15.45 19.05 22.30
C ASP A 283 -14.03 19.31 22.83
N ASN A 284 -13.15 18.30 22.75
CA ASN A 284 -11.76 18.44 23.16
C ASN A 284 -10.90 19.11 22.06
N TYR A 285 -11.31 20.31 21.66
CA TYR A 285 -10.74 21.03 20.51
C TYR A 285 -9.22 21.24 20.62
N SER A 286 -8.72 21.53 21.83
CA SER A 286 -7.29 21.83 22.02
C SER A 286 -6.41 20.58 21.78
N GLU A 287 -6.85 19.43 22.26
CA GLU A 287 -6.14 18.16 22.11
C GLU A 287 -6.17 17.70 20.63
N ILE A 288 -7.36 17.81 19.98
CA ILE A 288 -7.53 17.51 18.56
C ILE A 288 -6.56 18.32 17.70
N LEU A 289 -6.56 19.66 17.89
CA LEU A 289 -5.69 20.54 17.12
C LEU A 289 -4.20 20.28 17.38
N ASN A 290 -3.81 20.00 18.63
CA ASN A 290 -2.43 19.68 18.98
C ASN A 290 -1.93 18.42 18.27
N TYR A 291 -2.71 17.32 18.31
CA TYR A 291 -2.32 16.08 17.62
C TYR A 291 -2.35 16.25 16.09
N ALA A 292 -3.33 16.94 15.54
CA ALA A 292 -3.40 17.21 14.10
C ALA A 292 -2.17 18.00 13.62
N GLN A 293 -1.77 19.07 14.32
CA GLN A 293 -0.59 19.88 13.98
C GLN A 293 0.70 19.06 14.07
N LYS A 294 0.85 18.24 15.12
CA LYS A 294 2.01 17.33 15.27
C LYS A 294 2.04 16.30 14.14
N GLY A 295 0.91 15.73 13.79
CA GLY A 295 0.79 14.79 12.69
C GLY A 295 1.19 15.38 11.35
N ILE A 296 0.68 16.57 11.01
CA ILE A 296 1.06 17.30 9.79
C ILE A 296 2.57 17.57 9.75
N LYS A 297 3.14 18.02 10.88
CA LYS A 297 4.59 18.23 11.00
C LYS A 297 5.36 16.93 10.76
N ALA A 298 4.90 15.82 11.36
CA ALA A 298 5.54 14.52 11.21
C ALA A 298 5.46 14.00 9.75
N TYR A 299 4.30 14.14 9.06
CA TYR A 299 4.17 13.78 7.64
C TYR A 299 5.08 14.60 6.72
N LYS A 300 5.24 15.90 7.00
CA LYS A 300 6.13 16.76 6.20
C LYS A 300 7.60 16.40 6.36
N ASN A 301 8.00 15.91 7.52
CA ASN A 301 9.39 15.63 7.86
C ASN A 301 9.70 14.13 7.99
N VAL A 302 8.81 13.25 7.52
CA VAL A 302 8.96 11.81 7.67
C VAL A 302 10.23 11.30 6.97
N ASP A 303 11.03 10.53 7.70
CA ASP A 303 12.16 9.82 7.11
C ASP A 303 11.67 8.62 6.28
N THR A 304 11.66 8.79 4.97
CA THR A 304 11.19 7.75 4.04
C THR A 304 12.14 6.57 3.89
N LYS A 305 13.37 6.65 4.42
CA LYS A 305 14.27 5.50 4.53
C LYS A 305 13.85 4.60 5.70
N LYS A 306 13.46 5.23 6.81
CA LYS A 306 12.98 4.53 8.01
C LYS A 306 11.54 4.02 7.82
N TYR A 307 10.69 4.79 7.12
CA TYR A 307 9.29 4.51 6.88
C TYR A 307 8.97 4.52 5.38
N PRO A 308 9.32 3.47 4.65
CA PRO A 308 9.23 3.43 3.19
C PRO A 308 7.79 3.53 2.64
N GLU A 309 6.77 3.25 3.46
CA GLU A 309 5.36 3.45 3.11
C GLU A 309 5.02 4.91 2.79
N PHE A 310 5.80 5.88 3.29
CA PHE A 310 5.59 7.32 3.03
C PHE A 310 6.48 7.90 1.94
N VAL A 311 7.14 7.07 1.15
CA VAL A 311 8.02 7.55 0.08
C VAL A 311 7.28 8.32 -0.99
N TYR A 312 6.03 7.93 -1.28
CA TYR A 312 5.20 8.62 -2.26
C TYR A 312 4.55 9.85 -1.64
N GLU A 313 4.52 10.95 -2.41
CA GLU A 313 3.85 12.16 -1.99
C GLU A 313 2.36 11.90 -1.66
N ASN A 314 1.70 11.06 -2.43
CA ASN A 314 0.31 10.69 -2.21
C ASN A 314 0.08 9.95 -0.89
N SER A 315 1.00 9.10 -0.45
CA SER A 315 0.89 8.38 0.84
C SER A 315 1.02 9.31 2.05
N ARG A 316 1.53 10.52 1.85
CA ARG A 316 1.60 11.60 2.87
C ARG A 316 0.44 12.58 2.73
N ASN A 317 0.11 12.97 1.49
CA ASN A 317 -0.90 14.00 1.23
C ASN A 317 -2.32 13.53 1.57
N HIS A 318 -2.66 12.25 1.37
CA HIS A 318 -3.97 11.71 1.71
C HIS A 318 -4.26 11.82 3.22
N PRO A 319 -3.42 11.28 4.13
CA PRO A 319 -3.66 11.43 5.57
C PRO A 319 -3.52 12.88 6.05
N MET A 320 -2.66 13.71 5.45
CA MET A 320 -2.63 15.15 5.77
C MET A 320 -3.94 15.85 5.38
N ASN A 321 -4.60 15.45 4.28
CA ASN A 321 -5.91 16.00 3.93
C ASN A 321 -6.96 15.71 5.02
N GLU A 322 -6.97 14.52 5.60
CA GLU A 322 -7.85 14.18 6.73
C GLU A 322 -7.59 15.12 7.92
N LEU A 323 -6.33 15.30 8.29
CA LEU A 323 -5.94 16.19 9.39
C LEU A 323 -6.32 17.66 9.12
N PHE A 324 -6.09 18.18 7.91
CA PHE A 324 -6.53 19.54 7.54
C PHE A 324 -8.05 19.69 7.63
N THR A 325 -8.79 18.69 7.18
CA THR A 325 -10.26 18.71 7.22
C THR A 325 -10.78 18.73 8.66
N ILE A 326 -10.21 17.91 9.54
CA ILE A 326 -10.53 17.90 10.97
C ILE A 326 -10.20 19.27 11.60
N MET A 327 -9.03 19.84 11.33
CA MET A 327 -8.67 21.15 11.86
C MET A 327 -9.63 22.25 11.42
N ILE A 328 -10.03 22.27 10.14
CA ILE A 328 -10.99 23.25 9.61
C ILE A 328 -12.32 23.09 10.33
N ASP A 329 -12.83 21.86 10.48
CA ASP A 329 -14.09 21.60 11.17
C ASP A 329 -14.07 22.05 12.64
N VAL A 330 -12.98 21.76 13.34
CA VAL A 330 -12.78 22.19 14.73
C VAL A 330 -12.74 23.72 14.85
N TYR A 331 -12.01 24.44 13.96
CA TYR A 331 -12.01 25.90 13.98
C TYR A 331 -13.39 26.49 13.67
N LEU A 332 -14.14 25.89 12.74
CA LEU A 332 -15.51 26.33 12.46
C LEU A 332 -16.45 26.11 13.66
N LYS A 333 -16.34 24.96 14.36
CA LYS A 333 -17.11 24.69 15.60
C LYS A 333 -16.78 25.67 16.73
N LYS A 334 -15.53 26.12 16.81
CA LYS A 334 -15.09 27.16 17.77
C LYS A 334 -15.50 28.59 17.37
N GLY A 335 -16.07 28.81 16.20
CA GLY A 335 -16.33 30.12 15.65
C GLY A 335 -15.10 30.86 15.11
N GLU A 336 -13.95 30.19 15.04
CA GLU A 336 -12.67 30.74 14.58
C GLU A 336 -12.54 30.64 13.04
N LYS A 337 -13.47 31.25 12.33
CA LYS A 337 -13.61 31.14 10.86
C LYS A 337 -12.36 31.55 10.09
N GLU A 338 -11.66 32.59 10.56
CA GLU A 338 -10.43 33.08 9.91
C GLU A 338 -9.32 32.03 9.95
N LYS A 339 -9.16 31.30 11.08
CA LYS A 339 -8.19 30.21 11.19
C LYS A 339 -8.57 29.03 10.30
N ALA A 340 -9.86 28.71 10.18
CA ALA A 340 -10.35 27.70 9.26
C ALA A 340 -10.01 28.05 7.80
N LEU A 341 -10.22 29.30 7.40
CA LEU A 341 -9.88 29.83 6.09
C LEU A 341 -8.35 29.80 5.82
N ASP A 342 -7.56 30.15 6.80
CA ASP A 342 -6.09 30.09 6.69
C ASP A 342 -5.60 28.67 6.41
N VAL A 343 -6.08 27.68 7.19
CA VAL A 343 -5.76 26.26 6.96
C VAL A 343 -6.21 25.83 5.58
N PHE A 344 -7.43 26.17 5.15
CA PHE A 344 -7.95 25.84 3.85
C PHE A 344 -7.12 26.43 2.71
N ASN A 345 -6.85 27.74 2.74
CA ASN A 345 -6.15 28.44 1.67
C ASN A 345 -4.71 27.92 1.49
N LYS A 346 -4.01 27.69 2.60
CA LYS A 346 -2.63 27.15 2.57
C LYS A 346 -2.55 25.73 2.00
N ASN A 347 -3.64 24.94 2.10
CA ASN A 347 -3.63 23.54 1.75
C ASN A 347 -4.67 23.17 0.66
N LYS A 348 -5.26 24.19 -0.01
CA LYS A 348 -6.34 24.05 -0.99
C LYS A 348 -6.06 23.00 -2.07
N LYS A 349 -4.83 22.90 -2.57
CA LYS A 349 -4.45 21.93 -3.61
C LYS A 349 -4.59 20.50 -3.12
N ILE A 350 -4.10 20.19 -1.92
CA ILE A 350 -4.18 18.86 -1.30
C ILE A 350 -5.64 18.52 -1.01
N ILE A 351 -6.37 19.45 -0.37
CA ILE A 351 -7.77 19.24 0.01
C ILE A 351 -8.64 18.98 -1.23
N LYS A 352 -8.50 19.80 -2.28
CA LYS A 352 -9.26 19.63 -3.52
C LYS A 352 -8.95 18.32 -4.24
N TYR A 353 -7.70 17.85 -4.18
CA TYR A 353 -7.28 16.63 -4.87
C TYR A 353 -7.84 15.37 -4.20
N TRP A 354 -7.85 15.33 -2.86
CA TRP A 354 -8.18 14.13 -2.10
C TRP A 354 -9.62 14.09 -1.59
N MET A 355 -10.29 15.23 -1.52
CA MET A 355 -11.67 15.28 -1.07
C MET A 355 -12.64 14.98 -2.22
N PRO A 356 -13.65 14.11 -2.01
CA PRO A 356 -14.72 13.92 -2.99
C PRO A 356 -15.37 15.26 -3.39
N PRO A 357 -15.71 15.48 -4.67
CA PRO A 357 -16.23 16.77 -5.14
C PRO A 357 -17.42 17.31 -4.35
N ALA A 358 -18.36 16.44 -3.94
CA ALA A 358 -19.51 16.84 -3.13
C ALA A 358 -19.10 17.36 -1.74
N ASN A 359 -18.16 16.68 -1.08
CA ASN A 359 -17.65 17.08 0.23
C ASN A 359 -16.84 18.37 0.14
N TYR A 360 -16.04 18.54 -0.94
CA TYR A 360 -15.31 19.76 -1.19
C TYR A 360 -16.27 20.95 -1.39
N ALA A 361 -17.34 20.78 -2.18
CA ALA A 361 -18.36 21.81 -2.39
C ALA A 361 -19.02 22.22 -1.07
N GLN A 362 -19.37 21.23 -0.23
CA GLN A 362 -19.96 21.49 1.09
C GLN A 362 -18.98 22.25 2.00
N LEU A 363 -17.72 21.87 2.01
CA LEU A 363 -16.67 22.56 2.79
C LEU A 363 -16.52 24.01 2.36
N VAL A 364 -16.42 24.27 1.06
CA VAL A 364 -16.30 25.62 0.47
C VAL A 364 -17.53 26.49 0.83
N LYS A 365 -18.73 25.91 0.78
CA LYS A 365 -19.98 26.58 1.22
C LYS A 365 -19.93 26.95 2.71
N ARG A 366 -19.50 26.04 3.58
CA ARG A 366 -19.37 26.29 5.04
C ARG A 366 -18.36 27.39 5.33
N LEU A 367 -17.28 27.47 4.56
CA LEU A 367 -16.26 28.52 4.67
C LEU A 367 -16.71 29.85 4.08
N GLY A 368 -17.76 29.88 3.24
CA GLY A 368 -18.24 31.07 2.55
C GLY A 368 -17.29 31.55 1.44
N VAL A 369 -16.53 30.64 0.85
CA VAL A 369 -15.58 30.92 -0.25
C VAL A 369 -16.27 30.67 -1.59
N LYS A 370 -16.01 31.54 -2.59
CA LYS A 370 -16.46 31.29 -3.97
C LYS A 370 -15.62 30.19 -4.61
N TRP A 371 -16.26 29.37 -5.42
CA TRP A 371 -15.63 28.27 -6.18
C TRP A 371 -14.51 28.77 -7.10
#